data_51663523803f1ad1be721c04c8138417
#
_entry.id   51663523803f1ad1be721c04c8138417
#
_cell.length_a   1.000
_cell.length_b   1.000
_cell.length_c   1.000
_cell.angle_alpha   90.00
_cell.angle_beta   90.00
_cell.angle_gamma   90.00
#
_symmetry.space_group_name_H-M   'P 1'
#
loop_
_entity.id
_entity.type
_entity.pdbx_description
1 polymer ?
#
loop_
_entity_poly.entity_id
_entity_poly.type
_entity_poly.pdbx_seq_one_letter_code
_entity_poly.pdbx_strand_id
1 'polypeptide(L)'
;MSHSLPYPAAPAQSESRSVLAIPEFRKLWNSMAFSSFGDWLGLLATTALAQELAGGDYKKANFAIAGVFIVRLLPAVLLGPIAGVIADRFDRRRLMIVCDILRFGFYLSIPLVHNYLWLYTATVIVEAITLFWSPAKEASVPNLVPKDKLENANQVTLLASYGTAPIAALVFSVLAGVAAAISSIASRRFASTADLALYIDALSFLYTAWVVFRIRSIPKGPAAISTKTENI
;
A
#
# COMPACT_ATOMS: atom_id res chain seq x y z
N MET A 1 -21.84 36.79 -34.27
CA MET A 1 -20.42 36.73 -33.92
C MET A 1 -20.30 36.03 -32.60
N SER A 2 -19.98 34.75 -32.63
CA SER A 2 -19.85 33.88 -31.44
C SER A 2 -18.40 33.97 -30.97
N HIS A 3 -18.15 34.63 -29.83
CA HIS A 3 -16.85 34.61 -29.17
C HIS A 3 -16.70 33.26 -28.44
N SER A 4 -16.03 32.30 -29.06
CA SER A 4 -15.51 31.11 -28.34
C SER A 4 -14.35 31.54 -27.45
N LEU A 5 -14.55 31.51 -26.13
CA LEU A 5 -13.47 31.66 -25.17
C LEU A 5 -12.46 30.50 -25.38
N PRO A 6 -11.16 30.79 -25.49
CA PRO A 6 -10.17 29.73 -25.61
C PRO A 6 -10.14 28.90 -24.33
N TYR A 7 -10.34 27.59 -24.47
CA TYR A 7 -10.16 26.63 -23.40
C TYR A 7 -8.71 26.71 -22.91
N PRO A 8 -8.44 26.86 -21.60
CA PRO A 8 -7.07 26.92 -21.13
C PRO A 8 -6.36 25.60 -21.47
N ALA A 9 -5.20 25.73 -22.11
CA ALA A 9 -4.37 24.59 -22.47
C ALA A 9 -4.06 23.74 -21.23
N ALA A 10 -4.17 22.42 -21.35
CA ALA A 10 -3.82 21.49 -20.27
C ALA A 10 -2.39 21.78 -19.77
N PRO A 11 -2.14 21.80 -18.45
CA PRO A 11 -0.82 22.08 -17.91
C PRO A 11 0.19 21.07 -18.44
N ALA A 12 1.28 21.57 -19.00
CA ALA A 12 2.27 20.77 -19.70
C ALA A 12 2.96 19.77 -18.73
N GLN A 13 3.34 18.61 -19.24
CA GLN A 13 4.06 17.53 -18.53
C GLN A 13 5.34 17.98 -17.78
N SER A 14 5.85 19.20 -18.08
CA SER A 14 6.98 19.84 -17.40
C SER A 14 6.69 20.20 -15.94
N GLU A 15 5.43 20.48 -15.55
CA GLU A 15 5.06 20.86 -14.19
C GLU A 15 5.02 19.65 -13.24
N SER A 16 4.65 18.46 -13.73
CA SER A 16 4.66 17.25 -12.90
C SER A 16 6.09 16.85 -12.48
N ARG A 17 7.08 17.06 -13.37
CA ARG A 17 8.51 16.88 -13.04
C ARG A 17 8.99 17.82 -11.94
N SER A 18 8.43 19.03 -11.87
CA SER A 18 8.79 20.00 -10.86
C SER A 18 8.39 19.59 -9.44
N VAL A 19 7.31 18.81 -9.28
CA VAL A 19 6.85 18.33 -7.95
C VAL A 19 7.78 17.26 -7.40
N LEU A 20 8.23 16.33 -8.23
CA LEU A 20 9.21 15.29 -7.86
C LEU A 20 10.63 15.86 -7.63
N ALA A 21 10.88 17.11 -7.98
CA ALA A 21 12.11 17.81 -7.63
C ALA A 21 12.18 18.17 -6.14
N ILE A 22 11.04 18.18 -5.41
CA ILE A 22 10.99 18.43 -3.97
C ILE A 22 11.50 17.17 -3.24
N PRO A 23 12.66 17.21 -2.54
CA PRO A 23 13.30 16.00 -2.02
C PRO A 23 12.43 15.22 -1.02
N GLU A 24 11.73 15.93 -0.12
CA GLU A 24 10.90 15.28 0.90
C GLU A 24 9.64 14.65 0.29
N PHE A 25 9.00 15.32 -0.67
CA PHE A 25 7.88 14.75 -1.41
C PHE A 25 8.32 13.54 -2.24
N ARG A 26 9.48 13.60 -2.91
CA ARG A 26 10.02 12.47 -3.68
C ARG A 26 10.28 11.25 -2.81
N LYS A 27 10.80 11.45 -1.58
CA LYS A 27 10.97 10.32 -0.63
C LYS A 27 9.64 9.69 -0.26
N LEU A 28 8.63 10.51 0.08
CA LEU A 28 7.29 10.03 0.38
C LEU A 28 6.68 9.33 -0.84
N TRP A 29 6.78 9.93 -2.02
CA TRP A 29 6.27 9.35 -3.27
C TRP A 29 6.92 7.99 -3.58
N ASN A 30 8.22 7.86 -3.46
CA ASN A 30 8.91 6.58 -3.65
C ASN A 30 8.40 5.52 -2.66
N SER A 31 8.22 5.89 -1.38
CA SER A 31 7.68 4.95 -0.40
C SER A 31 6.25 4.52 -0.74
N MET A 32 5.42 5.46 -1.21
CA MET A 32 4.05 5.16 -1.66
C MET A 32 4.03 4.24 -2.88
N ALA A 33 4.88 4.49 -3.87
CA ALA A 33 4.98 3.65 -5.06
C ALA A 33 5.41 2.21 -4.70
N PHE A 34 6.37 2.07 -3.78
CA PHE A 34 6.82 0.76 -3.30
C PHE A 34 5.75 0.05 -2.48
N SER A 35 5.07 0.76 -1.57
CA SER A 35 3.96 0.19 -0.80
C SER A 35 2.82 -0.25 -1.71
N SER A 36 2.41 0.60 -2.68
CA SER A 36 1.35 0.25 -3.63
C SER A 36 1.73 -0.92 -4.53
N PHE A 37 3.00 -0.99 -4.96
CA PHE A 37 3.51 -2.16 -5.67
C PHE A 37 3.36 -3.44 -4.82
N GLY A 38 3.75 -3.37 -3.54
CA GLY A 38 3.56 -4.47 -2.58
C GLY A 38 2.08 -4.84 -2.44
N ASP A 39 1.19 -3.86 -2.20
CA ASP A 39 -0.26 -4.09 -2.06
C ASP A 39 -0.87 -4.83 -3.26
N TRP A 40 -0.48 -4.47 -4.51
CA TRP A 40 -0.90 -5.18 -5.72
C TRP A 40 -0.29 -6.59 -5.81
N LEU A 41 0.98 -6.74 -5.45
CA LEU A 41 1.64 -8.04 -5.41
C LEU A 41 1.01 -8.95 -4.35
N GLY A 42 0.70 -8.39 -3.16
CA GLY A 42 0.02 -9.08 -2.07
C GLY A 42 -1.41 -9.52 -2.43
N LEU A 43 -2.14 -8.74 -3.24
CA LEU A 43 -3.44 -9.15 -3.77
C LEU A 43 -3.31 -10.40 -4.65
N LEU A 44 -2.37 -10.40 -5.58
CA LEU A 44 -2.11 -11.56 -6.44
C LEU A 44 -1.64 -12.76 -5.63
N ALA A 45 -0.77 -12.53 -4.66
CA ALA A 45 -0.22 -13.59 -3.80
C ALA A 45 -1.27 -14.21 -2.88
N THR A 46 -2.12 -13.41 -2.23
CA THR A 46 -3.18 -13.93 -1.35
C THR A 46 -4.24 -14.70 -2.12
N THR A 47 -4.58 -14.27 -3.35
CA THR A 47 -5.50 -15.02 -4.23
C THR A 47 -4.87 -16.32 -4.73
N ALA A 48 -3.59 -16.32 -5.09
CA ALA A 48 -2.86 -17.52 -5.50
C ALA A 48 -2.73 -18.52 -4.34
N LEU A 49 -2.40 -18.05 -3.13
CA LEU A 49 -2.34 -18.90 -1.93
C LEU A 49 -3.71 -19.52 -1.60
N ALA A 50 -4.79 -18.75 -1.72
CA ALA A 50 -6.15 -19.25 -1.54
C ALA A 50 -6.47 -20.38 -2.53
N GLN A 51 -6.02 -20.24 -3.78
CA GLN A 51 -6.13 -21.28 -4.80
C GLN A 51 -5.28 -22.51 -4.49
N GLU A 52 -4.04 -22.33 -4.05
CA GLU A 52 -3.15 -23.43 -3.66
C GLU A 52 -3.73 -24.26 -2.50
N LEU A 53 -4.26 -23.57 -1.48
CA LEU A 53 -4.91 -24.21 -0.32
C LEU A 53 -6.15 -25.01 -0.71
N ALA A 54 -6.81 -24.74 -1.84
CA ALA A 54 -7.95 -25.49 -2.34
C ALA A 54 -7.59 -26.91 -2.86
N GLY A 55 -6.29 -27.21 -3.02
CA GLY A 55 -5.81 -28.55 -3.35
C GLY A 55 -6.29 -29.09 -4.69
N GLY A 56 -6.56 -28.23 -5.69
CA GLY A 56 -7.02 -28.61 -7.02
C GLY A 56 -8.55 -28.68 -7.17
N ASP A 57 -9.32 -28.47 -6.11
CA ASP A 57 -10.78 -28.36 -6.19
C ASP A 57 -11.18 -26.98 -6.74
N TYR A 58 -11.67 -26.95 -7.97
CA TYR A 58 -12.05 -25.71 -8.66
C TYR A 58 -13.15 -24.92 -7.93
N LYS A 59 -14.13 -25.59 -7.35
CA LYS A 59 -15.22 -24.92 -6.61
C LYS A 59 -14.67 -24.27 -5.33
N LYS A 60 -13.89 -25.03 -4.56
CA LYS A 60 -13.25 -24.48 -3.35
C LYS A 60 -12.32 -23.33 -3.69
N ALA A 61 -11.54 -23.39 -4.77
CA ALA A 61 -10.66 -22.32 -5.21
C ALA A 61 -11.42 -21.03 -5.49
N ASN A 62 -12.54 -21.11 -6.23
CA ASN A 62 -13.36 -19.93 -6.53
C ASN A 62 -13.95 -19.29 -5.28
N PHE A 63 -14.50 -20.11 -4.35
CA PHE A 63 -15.00 -19.59 -3.07
C PHE A 63 -13.87 -18.99 -2.21
N ALA A 64 -12.70 -19.60 -2.20
CA ALA A 64 -11.55 -19.10 -1.45
C ALA A 64 -11.07 -17.75 -2.01
N ILE A 65 -10.97 -17.62 -3.34
CA ILE A 65 -10.61 -16.35 -3.99
C ILE A 65 -11.66 -15.28 -3.70
N ALA A 66 -12.95 -15.61 -3.84
CA ALA A 66 -14.03 -14.68 -3.50
C ALA A 66 -13.96 -14.25 -2.02
N GLY A 67 -13.63 -15.18 -1.12
CA GLY A 67 -13.38 -14.89 0.29
C GLY A 67 -12.26 -13.87 0.50
N VAL A 68 -11.15 -13.96 -0.23
CA VAL A 68 -10.06 -12.96 -0.15
C VAL A 68 -10.58 -11.57 -0.50
N PHE A 69 -11.35 -11.41 -1.59
CA PHE A 69 -11.92 -10.11 -1.96
C PHE A 69 -12.89 -9.57 -0.91
N ILE A 70 -13.75 -10.44 -0.35
CA ILE A 70 -14.69 -10.04 0.71
C ILE A 70 -13.93 -9.54 1.94
N VAL A 71 -12.94 -10.28 2.44
CA VAL A 71 -12.21 -9.90 3.65
C VAL A 71 -11.34 -8.65 3.44
N ARG A 72 -10.90 -8.37 2.22
CA ARG A 72 -10.19 -7.13 1.89
C ARG A 72 -11.11 -5.90 1.94
N LEU A 73 -12.34 -6.02 1.50
CA LEU A 73 -13.30 -4.92 1.48
C LEU A 73 -13.99 -4.71 2.83
N LEU A 74 -14.13 -5.76 3.62
CA LEU A 74 -14.89 -5.76 4.88
C LEU A 74 -14.46 -4.65 5.87
N PRO A 75 -13.17 -4.44 6.16
CA PRO A 75 -12.75 -3.38 7.06
C PRO A 75 -13.12 -1.99 6.55
N ALA A 76 -13.01 -1.72 5.26
CA ALA A 76 -13.35 -0.43 4.67
C ALA A 76 -14.84 -0.09 4.85
N VAL A 77 -15.71 -1.09 4.67
CA VAL A 77 -17.16 -0.92 4.87
C VAL A 77 -17.51 -0.68 6.34
N LEU A 78 -16.88 -1.43 7.25
CA LEU A 78 -17.22 -1.39 8.68
C LEU A 78 -16.55 -0.23 9.43
N LEU A 79 -15.30 0.07 9.12
CA LEU A 79 -14.46 0.98 9.89
C LEU A 79 -14.14 2.28 9.15
N GLY A 80 -14.36 2.35 7.81
CA GLY A 80 -13.99 3.49 6.99
C GLY A 80 -14.45 4.84 7.53
N PRO A 81 -15.73 5.01 7.93
CA PRO A 81 -16.23 6.29 8.43
C PRO A 81 -15.56 6.76 9.74
N ILE A 82 -14.99 5.83 10.52
CA ILE A 82 -14.43 6.10 11.85
C ILE A 82 -12.89 6.20 11.78
N ALA A 83 -12.29 5.51 10.85
CA ALA A 83 -10.82 5.37 10.76
C ALA A 83 -10.12 6.73 10.58
N GLY A 84 -10.66 7.62 9.73
CA GLY A 84 -10.12 8.96 9.51
C GLY A 84 -10.13 9.80 10.79
N VAL A 85 -11.25 9.82 11.51
CA VAL A 85 -11.42 10.58 12.77
C VAL A 85 -10.44 10.09 13.85
N ILE A 86 -10.20 8.78 13.90
CA ILE A 86 -9.24 8.20 14.84
C ILE A 86 -7.81 8.55 14.41
N ALA A 87 -7.48 8.39 13.12
CA ALA A 87 -6.14 8.68 12.59
C ALA A 87 -5.70 10.13 12.86
N ASP A 88 -6.62 11.09 12.81
CA ASP A 88 -6.34 12.51 13.07
C ASP A 88 -5.91 12.80 14.52
N ARG A 89 -6.18 11.89 15.47
CA ARG A 89 -5.77 12.05 16.89
C ARG A 89 -4.32 11.67 17.14
N PHE A 90 -3.67 10.97 16.22
CA PHE A 90 -2.31 10.46 16.39
C PHE A 90 -1.29 11.29 15.65
N ASP A 91 -0.03 11.17 16.08
CA ASP A 91 1.11 11.65 15.31
C ASP A 91 1.21 10.86 13.98
N ARG A 92 0.99 11.56 12.87
CA ARG A 92 0.89 10.96 11.53
C ARG A 92 2.10 10.10 11.18
N ARG A 93 3.32 10.59 11.49
CA ARG A 93 4.55 9.88 11.20
C ARG A 93 4.67 8.60 12.01
N ARG A 94 4.37 8.66 13.32
CA ARG A 94 4.41 7.47 14.19
C ARG A 94 3.34 6.47 13.78
N LEU A 95 2.14 6.94 13.49
CA LEU A 95 1.03 6.10 13.03
C LEU A 95 1.41 5.32 11.77
N MET A 96 1.96 6.00 10.74
CA MET A 96 2.40 5.36 9.51
C MET A 96 3.47 4.28 9.78
N ILE A 97 4.48 4.58 10.59
CA ILE A 97 5.55 3.62 10.91
C ILE A 97 5.00 2.39 11.65
N VAL A 98 4.15 2.60 12.66
CA VAL A 98 3.55 1.49 13.42
C VAL A 98 2.66 0.63 12.51
N CYS A 99 1.84 1.25 11.66
CA CYS A 99 1.01 0.55 10.69
C CYS A 99 1.87 -0.31 9.74
N ASP A 100 2.95 0.23 9.18
CA ASP A 100 3.81 -0.51 8.25
C ASP A 100 4.54 -1.67 8.95
N ILE A 101 5.00 -1.51 10.20
CA ILE A 101 5.62 -2.59 10.98
C ILE A 101 4.61 -3.71 11.27
N LEU A 102 3.37 -3.36 11.62
CA LEU A 102 2.32 -4.34 11.85
C LEU A 102 1.96 -5.09 10.55
N ARG A 103 1.80 -4.36 9.45
CA ARG A 103 1.52 -4.94 8.12
C ARG A 103 2.64 -5.90 7.71
N PHE A 104 3.90 -5.51 7.88
CA PHE A 104 5.05 -6.38 7.67
C PHE A 104 4.92 -7.69 8.45
N GLY A 105 4.64 -7.62 9.76
CA GLY A 105 4.53 -8.81 10.61
C GLY A 105 3.40 -9.76 10.19
N PHE A 106 2.21 -9.21 9.88
CA PHE A 106 1.08 -10.02 9.46
C PHE A 106 1.30 -10.65 8.08
N TYR A 107 1.77 -9.90 7.09
CA TYR A 107 2.05 -10.46 5.75
C TYR A 107 3.15 -11.51 5.80
N LEU A 108 4.21 -11.29 6.60
CA LEU A 108 5.28 -12.27 6.79
C LEU A 108 4.76 -13.57 7.41
N SER A 109 3.74 -13.50 8.27
CA SER A 109 3.19 -14.68 8.97
C SER A 109 2.28 -15.54 8.08
N ILE A 110 1.67 -15.01 7.02
CA ILE A 110 0.73 -15.74 6.16
C ILE A 110 1.35 -17.01 5.56
N PRO A 111 2.50 -16.94 4.85
CA PRO A 111 3.12 -18.14 4.28
C PRO A 111 3.65 -19.11 5.34
N LEU A 112 3.97 -18.64 6.56
CA LEU A 112 4.45 -19.49 7.65
C LEU A 112 3.35 -20.37 8.25
N VAL A 113 2.13 -19.83 8.40
CA VAL A 113 0.99 -20.55 8.97
C VAL A 113 0.25 -21.40 7.94
N HIS A 114 0.18 -20.94 6.69
CA HIS A 114 -0.28 -21.65 5.50
C HIS A 114 -1.66 -22.32 5.65
N ASN A 115 -2.67 -21.59 6.14
CA ASN A 115 -4.04 -22.05 6.21
C ASN A 115 -5.07 -20.94 5.92
N TYR A 116 -6.31 -21.32 5.56
CA TYR A 116 -7.37 -20.37 5.20
C TYR A 116 -7.74 -19.41 6.32
N LEU A 117 -7.90 -19.92 7.54
CA LEU A 117 -8.35 -19.09 8.66
C LEU A 117 -7.35 -17.96 8.92
N TRP A 118 -6.05 -18.29 8.91
CA TRP A 118 -5.00 -17.29 9.11
C TRP A 118 -4.87 -16.35 7.93
N LEU A 119 -4.95 -16.86 6.69
CA LEU A 119 -4.95 -16.04 5.48
C LEU A 119 -6.02 -14.95 5.56
N TYR A 120 -7.27 -15.31 5.86
CA TYR A 120 -8.36 -14.35 5.95
C TYR A 120 -8.22 -13.42 7.16
N THR A 121 -7.90 -13.95 8.33
CA THR A 121 -7.74 -13.15 9.55
C THR A 121 -6.62 -12.12 9.41
N ALA A 122 -5.45 -12.54 8.93
CA ALA A 122 -4.32 -11.64 8.72
C ALA A 122 -4.64 -10.59 7.66
N THR A 123 -5.33 -10.97 6.57
CA THR A 123 -5.76 -10.02 5.53
C THR A 123 -6.73 -8.97 6.10
N VAL A 124 -7.77 -9.38 6.86
CA VAL A 124 -8.68 -8.43 7.53
C VAL A 124 -7.93 -7.45 8.43
N ILE A 125 -6.98 -7.95 9.23
CA ILE A 125 -6.20 -7.11 10.14
C ILE A 125 -5.34 -6.11 9.34
N VAL A 126 -4.67 -6.56 8.30
CA VAL A 126 -3.84 -5.68 7.45
C VAL A 126 -4.68 -4.61 6.77
N GLU A 127 -5.84 -4.97 6.22
CA GLU A 127 -6.74 -3.98 5.59
C GLU A 127 -7.28 -2.99 6.64
N ALA A 128 -7.63 -3.46 7.84
CA ALA A 128 -8.02 -2.56 8.93
C ALA A 128 -6.89 -1.58 9.31
N ILE A 129 -5.65 -2.05 9.40
CA ILE A 129 -4.47 -1.19 9.66
C ILE A 129 -4.29 -0.16 8.52
N THR A 130 -4.51 -0.57 7.27
CA THR A 130 -4.39 0.30 6.10
C THR A 130 -5.36 1.48 6.14
N LEU A 131 -6.56 1.31 6.73
CA LEU A 131 -7.52 2.40 6.91
C LEU A 131 -7.02 3.53 7.81
N PHE A 132 -6.10 3.27 8.72
CA PHE A 132 -5.46 4.31 9.55
C PHE A 132 -4.24 4.91 8.84
N TRP A 133 -3.53 4.11 8.06
CA TRP A 133 -2.34 4.55 7.33
C TRP A 133 -2.69 5.54 6.20
N SER A 134 -3.75 5.25 5.41
CA SER A 134 -4.12 6.06 4.25
C SER A 134 -4.43 7.53 4.58
N PRO A 135 -5.29 7.86 5.56
CA PRO A 135 -5.54 9.26 5.93
C PRO A 135 -4.29 9.98 6.42
N ALA A 136 -3.45 9.30 7.21
CA ALA A 136 -2.20 9.88 7.71
C ALA A 136 -1.24 10.25 6.57
N LYS A 137 -1.15 9.40 5.55
CA LYS A 137 -0.38 9.63 4.32
C LYS A 137 -0.94 10.83 3.56
N GLU A 138 -2.25 10.82 3.25
CA GLU A 138 -2.91 11.87 2.46
C GLU A 138 -2.79 13.23 3.12
N ALA A 139 -2.99 13.30 4.43
CA ALA A 139 -2.83 14.52 5.20
C ALA A 139 -1.36 15.01 5.29
N SER A 140 -0.38 14.19 4.93
CA SER A 140 1.04 14.58 4.92
C SER A 140 1.45 15.28 3.63
N VAL A 141 0.80 15.00 2.49
CA VAL A 141 1.14 15.57 1.18
C VAL A 141 1.07 17.10 1.15
N PRO A 142 -0.02 17.77 1.63
CA PRO A 142 -0.13 19.21 1.61
C PRO A 142 0.92 19.96 2.44
N ASN A 143 1.58 19.25 3.36
CA ASN A 143 2.64 19.83 4.20
C ASN A 143 4.03 19.76 3.54
N LEU A 144 4.17 18.96 2.48
CA LEU A 144 5.42 18.75 1.76
C LEU A 144 5.48 19.47 0.43
N VAL A 145 4.33 19.95 -0.08
CA VAL A 145 4.20 20.53 -1.41
C VAL A 145 3.54 21.90 -1.32
N PRO A 146 4.02 22.94 -2.06
CA PRO A 146 3.36 24.23 -2.16
C PRO A 146 1.92 24.10 -2.69
N LYS A 147 1.03 25.02 -2.28
CA LYS A 147 -0.41 24.95 -2.59
C LYS A 147 -0.70 24.96 -4.09
N ASP A 148 0.06 25.71 -4.86
CA ASP A 148 -0.02 25.82 -6.33
C ASP A 148 0.35 24.52 -7.07
N LYS A 149 1.02 23.57 -6.38
CA LYS A 149 1.45 22.27 -6.93
C LYS A 149 0.71 21.07 -6.39
N LEU A 150 -0.33 21.27 -5.57
CA LEU A 150 -1.07 20.17 -4.95
C LEU A 150 -1.82 19.30 -5.96
N GLU A 151 -2.35 19.89 -7.02
CA GLU A 151 -3.02 19.14 -8.08
C GLU A 151 -2.04 18.17 -8.77
N ASN A 152 -0.86 18.66 -9.15
CA ASN A 152 0.17 17.82 -9.75
C ASN A 152 0.69 16.76 -8.77
N ALA A 153 0.81 17.08 -7.47
CA ALA A 153 1.18 16.12 -6.46
C ALA A 153 0.15 14.99 -6.33
N ASN A 154 -1.14 15.32 -6.37
CA ASN A 154 -2.21 14.32 -6.33
C ASN A 154 -2.21 13.43 -7.58
N GLN A 155 -2.02 13.98 -8.77
CA GLN A 155 -1.94 13.22 -10.02
C GLN A 155 -0.76 12.22 -9.97
N VAL A 156 0.41 12.67 -9.56
CA VAL A 156 1.60 11.81 -9.43
C VAL A 156 1.42 10.74 -8.34
N THR A 157 0.70 11.07 -7.27
CA THR A 157 0.34 10.12 -6.21
C THR A 157 -0.61 9.03 -6.71
N LEU A 158 -1.62 9.39 -7.51
CA LEU A 158 -2.51 8.41 -8.14
C LEU A 158 -1.74 7.49 -9.10
N LEU A 159 -0.78 8.05 -9.85
CA LEU A 159 0.09 7.25 -10.71
C LEU A 159 0.94 6.25 -9.90
N ALA A 160 1.47 6.65 -8.74
CA ALA A 160 2.17 5.73 -7.84
C ALA A 160 1.24 4.62 -7.33
N SER A 161 0.00 4.96 -6.99
CA SER A 161 -0.95 3.99 -6.40
C SER A 161 -1.47 2.97 -7.40
N TYR A 162 -1.80 3.38 -8.63
CA TYR A 162 -2.42 2.51 -9.62
C TYR A 162 -1.48 2.09 -10.76
N GLY A 163 -0.50 2.93 -11.11
CA GLY A 163 0.46 2.64 -12.18
C GLY A 163 1.43 1.51 -11.84
N THR A 164 1.54 1.12 -10.57
CA THR A 164 2.36 -0.01 -10.13
C THR A 164 1.67 -1.38 -10.32
N ALA A 165 0.35 -1.43 -10.55
CA ALA A 165 -0.40 -2.67 -10.72
C ALA A 165 0.12 -3.56 -11.87
N PRO A 166 0.33 -3.06 -13.12
CA PRO A 166 0.87 -3.88 -14.20
C PRO A 166 2.31 -4.34 -13.93
N ILE A 167 3.10 -3.54 -13.20
CA ILE A 167 4.45 -3.92 -12.79
C ILE A 167 4.40 -5.07 -11.79
N ALA A 168 3.50 -5.01 -10.80
CA ALA A 168 3.29 -6.07 -9.83
C ALA A 168 2.83 -7.38 -10.51
N ALA A 169 1.92 -7.29 -11.49
CA ALA A 169 1.48 -8.45 -12.26
C ALA A 169 2.63 -9.09 -13.09
N LEU A 170 3.48 -8.26 -13.70
CA LEU A 170 4.67 -8.74 -14.42
C LEU A 170 5.64 -9.44 -13.46
N VAL A 171 5.95 -8.83 -12.32
CA VAL A 171 6.84 -9.42 -11.30
C VAL A 171 6.25 -10.72 -10.78
N PHE A 172 4.95 -10.79 -10.50
CA PHE A 172 4.28 -12.02 -10.08
C PHE A 172 4.42 -13.13 -11.14
N SER A 173 4.25 -12.80 -12.41
CA SER A 173 4.43 -13.74 -13.53
C SER A 173 5.86 -14.24 -13.64
N VAL A 174 6.85 -13.37 -13.44
CA VAL A 174 8.28 -13.77 -13.43
C VAL A 174 8.56 -14.68 -12.23
N LEU A 175 8.04 -14.37 -11.05
CA LEU A 175 8.17 -15.23 -9.87
C LEU A 175 7.56 -16.62 -10.09
N ALA A 176 6.42 -16.70 -10.80
CA ALA A 176 5.81 -17.98 -11.17
C ALA A 176 6.72 -18.80 -12.09
N GLY A 177 7.34 -18.18 -13.08
CA GLY A 177 8.33 -18.83 -13.95
C GLY A 177 9.56 -19.31 -13.19
N VAL A 178 10.09 -18.49 -12.29
CA VAL A 178 11.24 -18.84 -11.44
C VAL A 178 10.91 -20.01 -10.50
N ALA A 179 9.77 -19.94 -9.81
CA ALA A 179 9.32 -21.01 -8.91
C ALA A 179 9.13 -22.34 -9.68
N ALA A 180 8.56 -22.31 -10.88
CA ALA A 180 8.42 -23.47 -11.74
C ALA A 180 9.79 -24.05 -12.16
N ALA A 181 10.74 -23.19 -12.54
CA ALA A 181 12.10 -23.62 -12.93
C ALA A 181 12.86 -24.25 -11.75
N ILE A 182 12.76 -23.65 -10.55
CA ILE A 182 13.42 -24.20 -9.34
C ILE A 182 12.79 -25.54 -8.95
N SER A 183 11.46 -25.67 -9.01
CA SER A 183 10.76 -26.91 -8.65
C SER A 183 11.07 -28.07 -9.62
N SER A 184 11.44 -27.77 -10.88
CA SER A 184 11.87 -28.77 -11.85
C SER A 184 13.28 -29.32 -11.59
N ILE A 185 14.14 -28.54 -10.92
CA ILE A 185 15.54 -28.88 -10.64
C ILE A 185 15.69 -29.48 -9.23
N ALA A 186 14.96 -28.92 -8.26
CA ALA A 186 14.99 -29.37 -6.87
C ALA A 186 13.75 -30.20 -6.56
N SER A 187 13.90 -31.45 -6.15
CA SER A 187 12.82 -32.36 -5.76
C SER A 187 12.00 -31.88 -4.54
N ARG A 188 12.22 -30.67 -4.05
CA ARG A 188 11.48 -30.03 -2.93
C ARG A 188 10.88 -28.70 -3.41
N ARG A 189 9.59 -28.51 -3.13
CA ARG A 189 8.96 -27.18 -3.16
C ARG A 189 9.59 -26.30 -2.06
N PHE A 190 10.53 -25.45 -2.42
CA PHE A 190 11.20 -24.57 -1.47
C PHE A 190 10.31 -23.40 -1.03
N ALA A 191 9.50 -22.83 -1.92
CA ALA A 191 8.49 -21.83 -1.66
C ALA A 191 7.55 -21.76 -2.87
N SER A 192 6.27 -21.53 -2.64
CA SER A 192 5.34 -21.26 -3.74
C SER A 192 5.55 -19.86 -4.30
N THR A 193 5.00 -19.59 -5.49
CA THR A 193 4.98 -18.25 -6.07
C THR A 193 4.28 -17.26 -5.12
N ALA A 194 3.20 -17.71 -4.48
CA ALA A 194 2.45 -16.92 -3.51
C ALA A 194 3.30 -16.56 -2.30
N ASP A 195 4.04 -17.53 -1.74
CA ASP A 195 4.91 -17.30 -0.59
C ASP A 195 6.01 -16.27 -0.90
N LEU A 196 6.69 -16.41 -2.04
CA LEU A 196 7.73 -15.47 -2.46
C LEU A 196 7.18 -14.05 -2.64
N ALA A 197 6.00 -13.93 -3.26
CA ALA A 197 5.35 -12.65 -3.48
C ALA A 197 4.92 -12.01 -2.14
N LEU A 198 4.41 -12.79 -1.18
CA LEU A 198 4.06 -12.31 0.16
C LEU A 198 5.28 -11.83 0.95
N TYR A 199 6.43 -12.51 0.82
CA TYR A 199 7.68 -12.05 1.45
C TYR A 199 8.17 -10.72 0.84
N ILE A 200 8.07 -10.56 -0.48
CA ILE A 200 8.43 -9.30 -1.16
C ILE A 200 7.49 -8.17 -0.71
N ASP A 201 6.19 -8.44 -0.63
CA ASP A 201 5.21 -7.48 -0.15
C ASP A 201 5.48 -7.09 1.30
N ALA A 202 5.69 -8.05 2.19
CA ALA A 202 6.09 -7.78 3.57
C ALA A 202 7.31 -6.84 3.63
N LEU A 203 8.37 -7.14 2.87
CA LEU A 203 9.57 -6.30 2.83
C LEU A 203 9.30 -4.89 2.30
N SER A 204 8.31 -4.71 1.41
CA SER A 204 7.91 -3.40 0.93
C SER A 204 7.41 -2.48 2.06
N PHE A 205 6.65 -3.02 3.01
CA PHE A 205 6.21 -2.28 4.20
C PHE A 205 7.36 -1.91 5.13
N LEU A 206 8.32 -2.82 5.32
CA LEU A 206 9.50 -2.52 6.13
C LEU A 206 10.33 -1.40 5.49
N TYR A 207 10.49 -1.41 4.17
CA TYR A 207 11.12 -0.33 3.43
C TYR A 207 10.36 1.00 3.61
N THR A 208 9.03 0.98 3.49
CA THR A 208 8.19 2.18 3.68
C THR A 208 8.32 2.73 5.09
N ALA A 209 8.26 1.89 6.13
CA ALA A 209 8.48 2.29 7.51
C ALA A 209 9.84 2.99 7.69
N TRP A 210 10.90 2.43 7.09
CA TRP A 210 12.23 3.00 7.13
C TRP A 210 12.31 4.36 6.43
N VAL A 211 11.70 4.52 5.25
CA VAL A 211 11.67 5.79 4.52
C VAL A 211 10.90 6.84 5.31
N VAL A 212 9.70 6.52 5.81
CA VAL A 212 8.88 7.43 6.63
C VAL A 212 9.63 7.83 7.90
N PHE A 213 10.38 6.90 8.52
CA PHE A 213 11.24 7.21 9.65
C PHE A 213 12.35 8.23 9.28
N ARG A 214 12.83 8.24 8.04
CA ARG A 214 13.83 9.20 7.55
C ARG A 214 13.27 10.58 7.21
N ILE A 215 11.96 10.72 6.98
CA ILE A 215 11.30 11.99 6.68
C ILE A 215 10.98 12.70 7.99
N ARG A 216 11.71 13.79 8.28
CA ARG A 216 11.54 14.58 9.51
C ARG A 216 10.49 15.70 9.38
N SER A 217 10.13 16.08 8.16
CA SER A 217 9.24 17.21 7.86
C SER A 217 7.73 16.87 7.88
N ILE A 218 7.35 15.62 8.18
CA ILE A 218 5.95 15.28 8.42
C ILE A 218 5.53 15.90 9.76
N PRO A 219 4.57 16.86 9.77
CA PRO A 219 4.18 17.55 10.99
C PRO A 219 3.52 16.59 11.96
N LYS A 220 3.74 16.85 13.24
CA LYS A 220 2.99 16.19 14.31
C LYS A 220 1.52 16.57 14.19
N GLY A 221 0.61 15.62 14.41
CA GLY A 221 -0.81 15.86 14.35
C GLY A 221 -1.30 16.92 15.37
N PRO A 222 -2.55 17.38 15.27
CA PRO A 222 -3.10 18.48 16.08
C PRO A 222 -2.93 18.30 17.60
N ALA A 223 -2.96 17.08 18.09
CA ALA A 223 -2.75 16.76 19.52
C ALA A 223 -1.36 17.15 20.05
N ALA A 224 -0.35 17.26 19.19
CA ALA A 224 1.00 17.62 19.61
C ALA A 224 1.24 19.16 19.66
N ILE A 225 0.29 19.94 19.11
CA ILE A 225 0.33 21.41 19.16
C ILE A 225 -0.28 21.89 20.46
N SER A 226 -1.32 21.21 20.98
CA SER A 226 -2.03 21.56 22.22
C SER A 226 -1.12 21.50 23.45
N THR A 227 -0.24 20.51 23.55
CA THR A 227 0.65 20.35 24.72
C THR A 227 1.79 21.39 24.80
N LYS A 228 2.03 22.17 23.74
CA LYS A 228 3.08 23.18 23.74
C LYS A 228 2.58 24.57 24.14
N THR A 229 1.26 24.77 24.13
CA THR A 229 0.61 26.06 24.47
C THR A 229 0.19 26.15 25.95
N GLU A 230 0.15 25.01 26.67
CA GLU A 230 -0.17 24.98 28.11
C GLU A 230 1.04 25.18 29.04
N ASN A 231 2.24 25.30 28.49
CA ASN A 231 3.50 25.51 29.27
C ASN A 231 4.15 26.89 28.99
N ILE A 232 3.36 27.91 28.65
CA ILE A 232 3.73 29.31 28.64
C ILE A 232 2.79 30.07 29.55
#